data_c40544e7f52823569f248d325e7bf4fe
#
_entry.id   c40544e7f52823569f248d325e7bf4fe
#
_cell.length_a   1.000
_cell.length_b   1.000
_cell.length_c   1.000
_cell.angle_alpha   90.00
_cell.angle_beta   90.00
_cell.angle_gamma   90.00
#
_symmetry.space_group_name_H-M   'P 1'
#
loop_
_entity.id
_entity.type
_entity.pdbx_description
1 polymer ?
#
loop_
_entity_poly.entity_id
_entity_poly.type
_entity_poly.pdbx_seq_one_letter_code
_entity_poly.pdbx_strand_id
1 'polypeptide(L)' 'MSVENIISTLEKLEKMHKSLLELANKKTDFIKANDMEQIDEMLKTEQAHVAAIETLEQQRQAMVTDYLQAKGI' A
#
# COMPACT_ATOMS: atom_id res chain seq x y z
N MET A 1 -8.86 -20.00 -6.46
CA MET A 1 -7.93 -18.87 -6.58
C MET A 1 -7.58 -18.61 -8.02
N SER A 2 -7.73 -17.42 -8.48
CA SER A 2 -7.46 -17.08 -9.87
C SER A 2 -6.24 -16.15 -9.99
N VAL A 3 -5.57 -16.24 -11.12
CA VAL A 3 -4.49 -15.31 -11.47
C VAL A 3 -5.00 -13.87 -11.50
N GLU A 4 -6.25 -13.68 -11.90
CA GLU A 4 -6.89 -12.36 -11.95
C GLU A 4 -6.96 -11.71 -10.57
N ASN A 5 -7.24 -12.48 -9.51
CA ASN A 5 -7.24 -11.96 -8.15
C ASN A 5 -5.86 -11.53 -7.70
N ILE A 6 -4.83 -12.28 -8.08
CA ILE A 6 -3.44 -11.94 -7.80
C ILE A 6 -3.07 -10.63 -8.50
N ILE A 7 -3.40 -10.51 -9.78
CA ILE A 7 -3.14 -9.29 -10.57
C ILE A 7 -3.88 -8.09 -9.98
N SER A 8 -5.16 -8.27 -9.61
CA SER A 8 -5.95 -7.20 -8.99
C SER A 8 -5.31 -6.71 -7.69
N THR A 9 -4.80 -7.63 -6.87
CA THR A 9 -4.12 -7.27 -5.62
C THR A 9 -2.83 -6.50 -5.90
N LEU A 10 -2.05 -6.91 -6.90
CA LEU A 10 -0.83 -6.21 -7.31
C LEU A 10 -1.15 -4.79 -7.82
N GLU A 11 -2.23 -4.62 -8.56
CA GLU A 11 -2.67 -3.30 -9.02
C GLU A 11 -3.05 -2.39 -7.86
N LYS A 12 -3.73 -2.93 -6.84
CA LYS A 12 -4.06 -2.18 -5.62
C LYS A 12 -2.79 -1.77 -4.87
N LEU A 13 -1.81 -2.68 -4.77
CA LEU A 13 -0.53 -2.38 -4.15
C LEU A 13 0.19 -1.25 -4.89
N GLU A 14 0.21 -1.29 -6.20
CA GLU A 14 0.83 -0.23 -7.01
C GLU A 14 0.18 1.13 -6.72
N LYS A 15 -1.16 1.18 -6.70
CA LYS A 15 -1.89 2.42 -6.39
C LYS A 15 -1.57 2.94 -4.99
N MET A 16 -1.49 2.04 -4.00
CA MET A 16 -1.17 2.43 -2.63
C MET A 16 0.24 2.98 -2.51
N HIS A 17 1.21 2.38 -3.21
CA HIS A 17 2.59 2.88 -3.21
C HIS A 17 2.69 4.25 -3.89
N LYS A 18 1.96 4.47 -4.99
CA LYS A 18 1.90 5.78 -5.64
C LYS A 18 1.29 6.84 -4.75
N SER A 19 0.19 6.52 -4.06
CA SER A 19 -0.43 7.42 -3.10
C SER A 19 0.52 7.78 -1.97
N LEU A 20 1.26 6.80 -1.45
CA LEU A 20 2.22 7.03 -0.38
C LEU A 20 3.34 7.97 -0.84
N LEU A 21 3.82 7.82 -2.07
CA LEU A 21 4.83 8.71 -2.63
C LEU A 21 4.31 10.15 -2.76
N GLU A 22 3.07 10.32 -3.23
CA GLU A 22 2.44 11.64 -3.33
C GLU A 22 2.31 12.30 -1.96
N LEU A 23 1.92 11.52 -0.94
CA LEU A 23 1.84 12.02 0.43
C LEU A 23 3.20 12.45 0.95
N ALA A 24 4.25 11.68 0.68
CA ALA A 24 5.61 12.02 1.08
C ALA A 24 6.06 13.35 0.45
N ASN A 25 5.71 13.58 -0.82
CA ASN A 25 6.03 14.83 -1.50
C ASN A 25 5.28 16.02 -0.89
N LYS A 26 4.00 15.85 -0.57
CA LYS A 26 3.20 16.88 0.10
C LYS A 26 3.73 17.18 1.50
N LYS A 27 4.15 16.15 2.23
CA LYS A 27 4.71 16.31 3.56
C LYS A 27 5.98 17.19 3.51
N THR A 28 6.81 17.03 2.49
CA THR A 28 7.97 17.87 2.29
C THR A 28 7.59 19.36 2.20
N ASP A 29 6.54 19.67 1.45
CA ASP A 29 6.05 21.03 1.30
C ASP A 29 5.55 21.60 2.65
N PHE A 30 4.82 20.81 3.42
CA PHE A 30 4.34 21.24 4.74
C PHE A 30 5.47 21.41 5.75
N ILE A 31 6.51 20.60 5.66
CA ILE A 31 7.72 20.76 6.48
C ILE A 31 8.39 22.10 6.16
N LYS A 32 8.55 22.43 4.88
CA LYS A 32 9.13 23.71 4.44
C LYS A 32 8.28 24.88 4.93
N ALA A 33 6.97 24.75 4.95
CA ALA A 33 6.05 25.78 5.43
C ALA A 33 5.93 25.81 6.96
N ASN A 34 6.52 24.86 7.66
CA ASN A 34 6.43 24.68 9.11
C ASN A 34 4.96 24.53 9.58
N ASP A 35 4.16 23.81 8.81
CA ASP A 35 2.74 23.57 9.10
C ASP A 35 2.60 22.27 9.89
N MET A 36 2.76 22.37 11.21
CA MET A 36 2.78 21.21 12.10
C MET A 36 1.45 20.45 12.12
N GLU A 37 0.33 21.14 11.99
CA GLU A 37 -1.00 20.51 11.98
C GLU A 37 -1.14 19.59 10.75
N GLN A 38 -0.74 20.07 9.59
CA GLN A 38 -0.78 19.27 8.36
C GLN A 38 0.22 18.12 8.38
N ILE A 39 1.39 18.33 8.97
CA ILE A 39 2.39 17.26 9.13
C ILE A 39 1.81 16.13 9.98
N ASP A 40 1.16 16.44 11.10
CA ASP A 40 0.53 15.44 11.97
C ASP A 40 -0.56 14.66 11.24
N GLU A 41 -1.41 15.34 10.49
CA GLU A 41 -2.45 14.69 9.69
C GLU A 41 -1.87 13.77 8.63
N MET A 42 -0.80 14.18 7.97
CA MET A 42 -0.13 13.38 6.95
C MET A 42 0.53 12.15 7.54
N LEU A 43 1.11 12.24 8.73
CA LEU A 43 1.68 11.08 9.42
C LEU A 43 0.63 10.02 9.67
N LYS A 44 -0.56 10.40 10.11
CA LYS A 44 -1.68 9.47 10.32
C LYS A 44 -2.09 8.82 9.01
N THR A 45 -2.19 9.59 7.95
CA THR A 45 -2.55 9.08 6.61
C THR A 45 -1.50 8.12 6.10
N GLU A 46 -0.21 8.43 6.27
CA GLU A 46 0.89 7.53 5.89
C GLU A 46 0.82 6.21 6.64
N GLN A 47 0.54 6.25 7.93
CA GLN A 47 0.40 5.04 8.75
C GLN A 47 -0.76 4.17 8.27
N ALA A 48 -1.88 4.79 7.89
CA ALA A 48 -3.03 4.06 7.34
C ALA A 48 -2.66 3.40 6.00
N HIS A 49 -1.88 4.08 5.16
CA HIS A 49 -1.40 3.51 3.88
C HIS A 49 -0.47 2.32 4.12
N VAL A 50 0.45 2.44 5.07
CA VAL A 50 1.37 1.34 5.41
C VAL A 50 0.60 0.12 5.89
N ALA A 51 -0.39 0.32 6.78
CA ALA A 51 -1.23 -0.78 7.28
C ALA A 51 -2.00 -1.46 6.14
N ALA A 52 -2.55 -0.68 5.21
CA ALA A 52 -3.27 -1.21 4.05
C ALA A 52 -2.33 -2.00 3.14
N ILE A 53 -1.12 -1.51 2.91
CA ILE A 53 -0.11 -2.20 2.09
C ILE A 53 0.27 -3.53 2.74
N GLU A 54 0.50 -3.56 4.04
CA GLU A 54 0.82 -4.81 4.76
C GLU A 54 -0.29 -5.84 4.61
N THR A 55 -1.55 -5.42 4.76
CA THR A 55 -2.71 -6.31 4.59
C THR A 55 -2.76 -6.87 3.16
N LEU A 56 -2.57 -6.01 2.15
CA LEU A 56 -2.57 -6.43 0.75
C LEU A 56 -1.41 -7.38 0.44
N GLU A 57 -0.24 -7.15 1.03
CA GLU A 57 0.92 -8.05 0.87
C GLU A 57 0.64 -9.43 1.44
N GLN A 58 0.03 -9.49 2.62
CA GLN A 58 -0.35 -10.77 3.23
C GLN A 58 -1.38 -11.50 2.37
N GLN A 59 -2.37 -10.79 1.84
CA GLN A 59 -3.36 -11.37 0.93
C GLN A 59 -2.71 -11.88 -0.35
N ARG A 60 -1.78 -11.13 -0.92
CA ARG A 60 -1.06 -11.54 -2.13
C ARG A 60 -0.27 -12.82 -1.89
N GLN A 61 0.46 -12.89 -0.77
CA GLN A 61 1.24 -14.08 -0.43
C GLN A 61 0.35 -15.30 -0.26
N ALA A 62 -0.78 -15.16 0.42
CA ALA A 62 -1.74 -16.25 0.60
C ALA A 62 -2.31 -16.70 -0.75
N MET A 63 -2.67 -15.78 -1.62
CA MET A 63 -3.22 -16.08 -2.94
C MET A 63 -2.21 -16.84 -3.81
N VAL A 64 -0.94 -16.41 -3.79
CA VAL A 64 0.12 -17.08 -4.55
C VAL A 64 0.37 -18.49 -4.01
N THR A 65 0.43 -18.63 -2.69
CA THR A 65 0.63 -19.94 -2.05
C THR A 65 -0.52 -20.89 -2.43
N ASP A 66 -1.76 -20.44 -2.32
CA ASP A 66 -2.94 -21.24 -2.67
C ASP A 66 -2.93 -21.63 -4.14
N TYR A 67 -2.56 -20.70 -5.01
CA TYR A 67 -2.48 -20.96 -6.44
C TYR A 67 -1.43 -22.04 -6.75
N LEU A 68 -0.25 -21.93 -6.16
CA LEU A 68 0.81 -22.91 -6.37
C LEU A 68 0.44 -24.28 -5.82
N GLN A 69 -0.20 -24.34 -4.65
CA GLN A 69 -0.68 -25.61 -4.07
C GLN A 69 -1.74 -26.24 -4.97
N ALA A 70 -2.66 -25.47 -5.51
CA ALA A 70 -3.68 -25.99 -6.43
C ALA A 70 -3.09 -26.52 -7.73
N LYS A 71 -1.94 -26.00 -8.15
CA LYS A 71 -1.21 -26.49 -9.33
C LYS A 71 -0.27 -27.68 -9.03
N GLY A 72 -0.14 -28.07 -7.77
CA GLY A 72 0.74 -29.16 -7.38
C GLY A 72 2.23 -28.81 -7.42
N ILE A 73 2.53 -27.54 -7.24
CA ILE A 73 3.92 -27.04 -7.28
C ILE A 73 4.47 -26.84 -5.87
#